data_eee2aa15aced2df946884d3074e44301
#
_entry.id   eee2aa15aced2df946884d3074e44301
#
_cell.length_a   1.000
_cell.length_b   1.000
_cell.length_c   1.000
_cell.angle_alpha   90.00
_cell.angle_beta   90.00
_cell.angle_gamma   90.00
#
_symmetry.space_group_name_H-M   'P 1'
#
loop_
_entity.id
_entity.type
_entity.pdbx_description
1 polymer ?
#
loop_
_entity_poly.entity_id
_entity_poly.type
_entity_poly.pdbx_seq_one_letter_code
_entity_poly.pdbx_strand_id
1 'polypeptide(L)'
;MDLRVEKTERAIKNAFLSLRGRKALEKITVKELCALACINKSTFYAHYEDIYALSDALEKEVVHSVFKSITGGREYTLENSDVFTRDLYMAFVANSSLIDIVFSGKDKSRLGDCLEEEIKKLIWSKYPEYKNDIERNIL
;
A
#
# COMPACT_ATOMS: atom_id res chain seq x y z
N MET A 1 -0.97 21.65 1.31
CA MET A 1 -2.16 20.79 1.10
C MET A 1 -3.29 21.22 2.01
N ASP A 2 -4.51 21.25 1.48
CA ASP A 2 -5.68 21.66 2.25
C ASP A 2 -5.95 20.66 3.38
N LEU A 3 -6.04 21.16 4.61
CA LEU A 3 -6.29 20.35 5.81
C LEU A 3 -7.61 19.58 5.73
N ARG A 4 -8.63 20.17 5.08
CA ARG A 4 -9.93 19.53 4.89
C ARG A 4 -9.83 18.32 3.98
N VAL A 5 -9.02 18.38 2.92
CA VAL A 5 -8.76 17.24 2.02
C VAL A 5 -8.08 16.11 2.79
N GLU A 6 -7.08 16.44 3.62
CA GLU A 6 -6.39 15.44 4.44
C GLU A 6 -7.32 14.75 5.43
N LYS A 7 -8.22 15.51 6.07
CA LYS A 7 -9.19 14.94 7.00
C LYS A 7 -10.17 14.01 6.29
N THR A 8 -10.62 14.39 5.09
CA THR A 8 -11.53 13.58 4.29
C THR A 8 -10.84 12.28 3.86
N GLU A 9 -9.60 12.35 3.38
CA GLU A 9 -8.79 11.17 3.02
C GLU A 9 -8.67 10.21 4.20
N ARG A 10 -8.35 10.73 5.38
CA ARG A 10 -8.20 9.93 6.59
C ARG A 10 -9.52 9.27 6.98
N ALA A 11 -10.63 10.00 6.90
CA ALA A 11 -11.95 9.47 7.22
C ALA A 11 -12.33 8.32 6.27
N ILE A 12 -12.06 8.48 4.98
CA ILE A 12 -12.31 7.45 3.97
C ILE A 12 -11.48 6.20 4.29
N LYS A 13 -10.19 6.36 4.53
CA LYS A 13 -9.28 5.24 4.82
C LYS A 13 -9.66 4.50 6.09
N ASN A 14 -9.97 5.24 7.16
CA ASN A 14 -10.38 4.63 8.43
C ASN A 14 -11.69 3.84 8.27
N ALA A 15 -12.66 4.41 7.56
CA ALA A 15 -13.93 3.73 7.29
C ALA A 15 -13.70 2.46 6.47
N PHE A 16 -12.85 2.53 5.44
CA PHE A 16 -12.51 1.38 4.61
C PHE A 16 -11.86 0.27 5.43
N LEU A 17 -10.86 0.61 6.25
CA LEU A 17 -10.15 -0.38 7.07
C LEU A 17 -11.10 -1.04 8.06
N SER A 18 -12.01 -0.29 8.67
CA SER A 18 -13.03 -0.82 9.57
C SER A 18 -13.92 -1.83 8.85
N LEU A 19 -14.38 -1.50 7.65
CA LEU A 19 -15.24 -2.38 6.86
C LEU A 19 -14.48 -3.62 6.36
N ARG A 20 -13.23 -3.45 5.91
CA ARG A 20 -12.40 -4.58 5.45
C ARG A 20 -12.09 -5.58 6.56
N GLY A 21 -12.00 -5.12 7.78
CA GLY A 21 -11.82 -6.01 8.94
C GLY A 21 -13.03 -6.90 9.20
N ARG A 22 -14.19 -6.58 8.62
CA ARG A 22 -15.45 -7.31 8.85
C ARG A 22 -16.03 -7.94 7.60
N LYS A 23 -15.66 -7.47 6.40
CA LYS A 23 -16.25 -7.88 5.13
C LYS A 23 -15.21 -8.11 4.06
N ALA A 24 -15.54 -9.00 3.13
CA ALA A 24 -14.78 -9.13 1.89
C ALA A 24 -14.92 -7.84 1.05
N LEU A 25 -13.90 -7.57 0.24
CA LEU A 25 -13.84 -6.34 -0.58
C LEU A 25 -15.09 -6.17 -1.46
N GLU A 26 -15.53 -7.22 -2.12
CA GLU A 26 -16.69 -7.20 -3.02
C GLU A 26 -18.02 -6.94 -2.32
N LYS A 27 -18.04 -7.01 -0.99
CA LYS A 27 -19.24 -6.75 -0.19
C LYS A 27 -19.31 -5.31 0.34
N ILE A 28 -18.25 -4.53 0.17
CA ILE A 28 -18.19 -3.15 0.63
C ILE A 28 -18.83 -2.24 -0.42
N THR A 29 -19.76 -1.40 0.01
CA THR A 29 -20.42 -0.43 -0.88
C THR A 29 -19.96 0.99 -0.58
N VAL A 30 -20.00 1.86 -1.59
CA VAL A 30 -19.73 3.30 -1.40
C VAL A 30 -20.71 3.92 -0.41
N LYS A 31 -21.97 3.49 -0.47
CA LYS A 31 -23.02 3.99 0.43
C LYS A 31 -22.67 3.78 1.90
N GLU A 32 -22.31 2.54 2.29
CA GLU A 32 -21.99 2.26 3.68
C GLU A 32 -20.67 2.89 4.12
N LEU A 33 -19.69 2.96 3.21
CA LEU A 33 -18.43 3.64 3.50
C LEU A 33 -18.66 5.12 3.77
N CYS A 34 -19.45 5.79 2.93
CA CYS A 34 -19.76 7.20 3.08
C CYS A 34 -20.53 7.47 4.39
N ALA A 35 -21.47 6.59 4.74
CA ALA A 35 -22.19 6.70 6.01
C ALA A 35 -21.24 6.64 7.20
N LEU A 36 -20.29 5.70 7.17
CA LEU A 36 -19.32 5.52 8.25
C LEU A 36 -18.32 6.67 8.32
N ALA A 37 -17.90 7.18 7.16
CA ALA A 37 -16.95 8.30 7.06
C ALA A 37 -17.61 9.67 7.25
N CYS A 38 -18.94 9.72 7.32
CA CYS A 38 -19.72 10.97 7.44
C CYS A 38 -19.48 11.92 6.26
N ILE A 39 -19.45 11.37 5.06
CA ILE A 39 -19.31 12.13 3.81
C ILE A 39 -20.42 11.75 2.84
N ASN A 40 -20.64 12.56 1.82
CA ASN A 40 -21.56 12.21 0.75
C ASN A 40 -20.84 11.50 -0.40
N LYS A 41 -21.62 10.89 -1.31
CA LYS A 41 -21.06 10.14 -2.43
C LYS A 41 -20.21 11.00 -3.37
N SER A 42 -20.62 12.25 -3.60
CA SER A 42 -19.85 13.12 -4.49
C SER A 42 -18.46 13.42 -3.92
N THR A 43 -18.35 13.54 -2.62
CA THR A 43 -17.06 13.70 -1.95
C THR A 43 -16.17 12.46 -2.15
N PHE A 44 -16.76 11.27 -1.98
CA PHE A 44 -16.03 10.03 -2.24
C PHE A 44 -15.53 9.96 -3.67
N TYR A 45 -16.40 10.21 -4.65
CA TYR A 45 -16.03 10.13 -6.07
C TYR A 45 -15.07 11.23 -6.52
N ALA A 46 -14.93 12.31 -5.76
CA ALA A 46 -13.88 13.29 -6.00
C ALA A 46 -12.48 12.75 -5.67
N HIS A 47 -12.40 11.74 -4.81
CA HIS A 47 -11.13 11.14 -4.37
C HIS A 47 -10.81 9.82 -5.04
N TYR A 48 -11.82 8.96 -5.26
CA TYR A 48 -11.64 7.60 -5.78
C TYR A 48 -12.74 7.26 -6.77
N GLU A 49 -12.37 6.57 -7.84
CA GLU A 49 -13.32 6.13 -8.85
C GLU A 49 -14.34 5.13 -8.31
N ASP A 50 -13.88 4.19 -7.48
CA ASP A 50 -14.71 3.16 -6.85
C ASP A 50 -13.99 2.57 -5.63
N ILE A 51 -14.62 1.57 -5.01
CA ILE A 51 -14.05 0.88 -3.84
C ILE A 51 -12.75 0.15 -4.21
N TYR A 52 -12.67 -0.40 -5.43
CA TYR A 52 -11.46 -1.13 -5.86
C TYR A 52 -10.27 -0.19 -6.05
N ALA A 53 -10.50 1.01 -6.57
CA ALA A 53 -9.46 2.03 -6.68
C ALA A 53 -8.95 2.46 -5.30
N LEU A 54 -9.84 2.60 -4.33
CA LEU A 54 -9.48 2.89 -2.93
C LEU A 54 -8.64 1.76 -2.35
N SER A 55 -9.06 0.51 -2.55
CA SER A 55 -8.32 -0.66 -2.07
C SER A 55 -6.91 -0.70 -2.65
N ASP A 56 -6.79 -0.50 -3.95
CA ASP A 56 -5.49 -0.48 -4.65
C ASP A 56 -4.58 0.61 -4.09
N ALA A 57 -5.11 1.81 -3.89
CA ALA A 57 -4.34 2.92 -3.33
C ALA A 57 -3.85 2.61 -1.91
N LEU A 58 -4.67 1.99 -1.07
CA LEU A 58 -4.30 1.62 0.30
C LEU A 58 -3.27 0.49 0.32
N GLU A 59 -3.41 -0.50 -0.56
CA GLU A 59 -2.41 -1.57 -0.69
C GLU A 59 -1.03 -0.98 -0.97
N LYS A 60 -0.93 -0.09 -1.94
CA LYS A 60 0.33 0.56 -2.30
C LYS A 60 0.87 1.44 -1.18
N GLU A 61 0.00 2.19 -0.52
CA GLU A 61 0.37 3.06 0.58
C GLU A 61 0.94 2.28 1.78
N VAL A 62 0.31 1.17 2.14
CA VAL A 62 0.76 0.33 3.26
C VAL A 62 2.14 -0.25 2.97
N VAL A 63 2.34 -0.82 1.79
CA VAL A 63 3.63 -1.40 1.41
C VAL A 63 4.71 -0.31 1.33
N HIS A 64 4.40 0.82 0.71
CA HIS A 64 5.32 1.95 0.63
C HIS A 64 5.73 2.44 2.02
N SER A 65 4.79 2.53 2.94
CA SER A 65 5.03 2.97 4.32
C SER A 65 5.97 2.01 5.05
N VAL A 66 5.80 0.70 4.87
CA VAL A 66 6.69 -0.31 5.45
C VAL A 66 8.11 -0.15 4.91
N PHE A 67 8.26 -0.02 3.60
CA PHE A 67 9.58 0.21 2.98
C PHE A 67 10.24 1.49 3.48
N LYS A 68 9.48 2.57 3.57
CA LYS A 68 9.98 3.84 4.05
C LYS A 68 10.46 3.76 5.49
N SER A 69 9.80 2.96 6.33
CA SER A 69 10.17 2.82 7.74
C SER A 69 11.56 2.21 7.92
N ILE A 70 11.98 1.32 7.02
CA ILE A 70 13.32 0.71 7.09
C ILE A 70 14.37 1.51 6.32
N THR A 71 14.01 2.08 5.17
CA THR A 71 14.97 2.82 4.33
C THR A 71 15.28 4.22 4.86
N GLY A 72 14.40 4.77 5.69
CA GLY A 72 14.63 6.09 6.30
C GLY A 72 15.71 6.13 7.36
N GLY A 73 16.05 4.97 7.97
CA GLY A 73 17.01 4.90 9.07
C GLY A 73 18.33 4.20 8.75
N ARG A 74 18.45 3.58 7.58
CA ARG A 74 19.63 2.80 7.22
C ARG A 74 19.81 2.79 5.71
N GLU A 75 21.06 2.91 5.27
CA GLU A 75 21.40 2.78 3.86
C GLU A 75 21.65 1.30 3.52
N TYR A 76 21.05 0.83 2.43
CA TYR A 76 21.22 -0.52 1.95
C TYR A 76 21.96 -0.52 0.63
N THR A 77 22.85 -1.53 0.46
CA THR A 77 23.62 -1.76 -0.76
C THR A 77 23.41 -3.21 -1.18
N LEU A 78 23.88 -3.58 -2.37
CA LEU A 78 23.83 -4.96 -2.82
C LEU A 78 24.68 -5.89 -1.94
N GLU A 79 25.70 -5.33 -1.29
CA GLU A 79 26.60 -6.09 -0.41
C GLU A 79 25.94 -6.46 0.92
N ASN A 80 24.99 -5.67 1.41
CA ASN A 80 24.26 -5.96 2.66
C ASN A 80 22.80 -6.36 2.42
N SER A 81 22.52 -7.02 1.32
CA SER A 81 21.17 -7.46 0.95
C SER A 81 20.54 -8.40 1.99
N ASP A 82 21.37 -9.17 2.72
CA ASP A 82 20.90 -10.01 3.82
C ASP A 82 20.32 -9.18 4.96
N VAL A 83 20.94 -8.04 5.29
CA VAL A 83 20.46 -7.12 6.30
C VAL A 83 19.13 -6.49 5.85
N PHE A 84 19.06 -6.10 4.59
CA PHE A 84 17.83 -5.55 4.00
C PHE A 84 16.68 -6.57 4.09
N THR A 85 16.94 -7.82 3.70
CA THR A 85 15.93 -8.88 3.73
C THR A 85 15.42 -9.10 5.16
N ARG A 86 16.32 -9.13 6.13
CA ARG A 86 15.95 -9.31 7.54
C ARG A 86 15.10 -8.12 8.04
N ASP A 87 15.54 -6.89 7.76
CA ASP A 87 14.84 -5.70 8.22
C ASP A 87 13.45 -5.61 7.57
N LEU A 88 13.35 -5.98 6.29
CA LEU A 88 12.08 -6.02 5.58
C LEU A 88 11.13 -7.04 6.20
N TYR A 89 11.63 -8.25 6.47
CA TYR A 89 10.83 -9.30 7.11
C TYR A 89 10.30 -8.83 8.48
N MET A 90 11.18 -8.25 9.30
CA MET A 90 10.79 -7.78 10.63
C MET A 90 9.76 -6.65 10.56
N ALA A 91 9.89 -5.74 9.59
CA ALA A 91 8.94 -4.66 9.38
C ALA A 91 7.55 -5.19 8.96
N PHE A 92 7.51 -6.22 8.11
CA PHE A 92 6.26 -6.84 7.71
C PHE A 92 5.61 -7.59 8.86
N VAL A 93 6.39 -8.30 9.68
CA VAL A 93 5.87 -8.96 10.88
C VAL A 93 5.28 -7.93 11.84
N ALA A 94 5.96 -6.80 12.04
CA ALA A 94 5.50 -5.73 12.93
C ALA A 94 4.19 -5.08 12.44
N ASN A 95 3.92 -5.12 11.14
CA ASN A 95 2.72 -4.54 10.53
C ASN A 95 1.72 -5.60 10.04
N SER A 96 1.85 -6.84 10.52
CA SER A 96 1.08 -7.98 10.00
C SER A 96 -0.43 -7.78 10.10
N SER A 97 -0.93 -7.18 11.18
CA SER A 97 -2.37 -6.95 11.35
C SER A 97 -2.95 -6.07 10.25
N LEU A 98 -2.28 -4.97 9.95
CA LEU A 98 -2.73 -4.04 8.91
C LEU A 98 -2.62 -4.68 7.52
N ILE A 99 -1.53 -5.39 7.27
CA ILE A 99 -1.31 -6.09 6.00
C ILE A 99 -2.37 -7.16 5.79
N ASP A 100 -2.70 -7.92 6.82
CA ASP A 100 -3.74 -8.94 6.76
C ASP A 100 -5.11 -8.36 6.44
N ILE A 101 -5.43 -7.20 6.98
CA ILE A 101 -6.70 -6.51 6.67
C ILE A 101 -6.73 -6.06 5.22
N VAL A 102 -5.70 -5.37 4.78
CA VAL A 102 -5.65 -4.75 3.45
C VAL A 102 -5.54 -5.79 2.33
N PHE A 103 -4.77 -6.86 2.57
CA PHE A 103 -4.51 -7.91 1.58
C PHE A 103 -5.27 -9.20 1.89
N SER A 104 -6.32 -9.15 2.71
CA SER A 104 -7.13 -10.33 2.98
C SER A 104 -7.94 -10.73 1.75
N GLY A 105 -8.24 -12.04 1.62
CA GLY A 105 -9.04 -12.55 0.52
C GLY A 105 -8.27 -13.53 -0.37
N LYS A 106 -8.83 -13.75 -1.57
CA LYS A 106 -8.39 -14.82 -2.46
C LYS A 106 -7.08 -14.52 -3.19
N ASP A 107 -6.74 -13.25 -3.34
CA ASP A 107 -5.61 -12.85 -4.19
C ASP A 107 -4.50 -12.18 -3.39
N LYS A 108 -3.65 -13.01 -2.78
CA LYS A 108 -2.47 -12.54 -2.07
C LYS A 108 -1.32 -12.20 -3.01
N SER A 109 -1.46 -12.46 -4.32
CA SER A 109 -0.45 -12.09 -5.32
C SER A 109 -0.27 -10.57 -5.42
N ARG A 110 -1.29 -9.80 -5.06
CA ARG A 110 -1.22 -8.34 -5.07
C ARG A 110 -0.16 -7.81 -4.09
N LEU A 111 0.02 -8.47 -2.95
CA LEU A 111 1.11 -8.12 -2.03
C LEU A 111 2.47 -8.31 -2.69
N GLY A 112 2.65 -9.43 -3.36
CA GLY A 112 3.88 -9.70 -4.11
C GLY A 112 4.15 -8.66 -5.18
N ASP A 113 3.13 -8.25 -5.93
CA ASP A 113 3.24 -7.22 -6.97
C ASP A 113 3.63 -5.87 -6.38
N CYS A 114 3.03 -5.48 -5.26
CA CYS A 114 3.36 -4.23 -4.58
C CYS A 114 4.80 -4.25 -4.05
N LEU A 115 5.23 -5.38 -3.49
CA LEU A 115 6.60 -5.57 -3.01
C LEU A 115 7.61 -5.46 -4.15
N GLU A 116 7.33 -6.13 -5.26
CA GLU A 116 8.19 -6.09 -6.45
C GLU A 116 8.36 -4.66 -6.95
N GLU A 117 7.27 -3.92 -7.03
CA GLU A 117 7.31 -2.52 -7.49
C GLU A 117 8.17 -1.65 -6.57
N GLU A 118 8.01 -1.78 -5.25
CA GLU A 118 8.81 -1.01 -4.29
C GLU A 118 10.29 -1.40 -4.33
N ILE A 119 10.61 -2.69 -4.47
CA ILE A 119 11.98 -3.16 -4.59
C ILE A 119 12.62 -2.60 -5.85
N LYS A 120 11.91 -2.61 -6.98
CA LYS A 120 12.38 -2.04 -8.24
C LYS A 120 12.69 -0.55 -8.10
N LYS A 121 11.80 0.21 -7.47
CA LYS A 121 12.03 1.64 -7.22
C LYS A 121 13.30 1.87 -6.40
N LEU A 122 13.50 1.07 -5.37
CA LEU A 122 14.68 1.18 -4.51
C LEU A 122 15.97 0.89 -5.30
N ILE A 123 15.98 -0.20 -6.07
CA ILE A 123 17.15 -0.59 -6.88
C ILE A 123 17.45 0.49 -7.92
N TRP A 124 16.43 0.95 -8.65
CA TRP A 124 16.63 1.94 -9.72
C TRP A 124 17.04 3.33 -9.18
N SER A 125 16.63 3.67 -7.95
CA SER A 125 17.07 4.94 -7.34
C SER A 125 18.56 4.91 -6.99
N LYS A 126 19.06 3.74 -6.60
CA LYS A 126 20.49 3.57 -6.22
C LYS A 126 21.37 3.17 -7.38
N TYR A 127 20.85 2.40 -8.31
CA TYR A 127 21.59 1.81 -9.42
C TYR A 127 20.84 2.02 -10.74
N PRO A 128 20.71 3.27 -11.21
CA PRO A 128 19.91 3.58 -12.41
C PRO A 128 20.38 2.81 -13.67
N GLU A 129 21.66 2.46 -13.72
CA GLU A 129 22.27 1.74 -14.83
C GLU A 129 21.70 0.34 -15.03
N TYR A 130 21.14 -0.27 -13.99
CA TYR A 130 20.59 -1.61 -14.06
C TYR A 130 19.15 -1.66 -14.53
N LYS A 131 18.48 -0.53 -14.62
CA LYS A 131 17.06 -0.49 -14.99
C LYS A 131 16.79 -1.17 -16.33
N ASN A 132 17.52 -0.77 -17.36
CA ASN A 132 17.33 -1.32 -18.70
C ASN A 132 17.70 -2.81 -18.78
N ASP A 133 18.73 -3.22 -18.06
CA ASP A 133 19.18 -4.60 -18.04
C ASP A 133 18.18 -5.50 -17.36
N ILE A 134 17.61 -5.07 -16.24
CA ILE A 134 16.59 -5.82 -15.51
C ILE A 134 15.34 -5.97 -16.36
N GLU A 135 14.86 -4.89 -16.97
CA GLU A 135 13.67 -4.92 -17.83
C GLU A 135 13.88 -5.83 -19.04
N ARG A 136 15.08 -5.84 -19.60
CA ARG A 136 15.42 -6.69 -20.74
C ARG A 136 15.51 -8.16 -20.36
N ASN A 137 16.01 -8.48 -19.20
CA ASN A 137 16.23 -9.85 -18.75
C ASN A 137 15.02 -10.52 -18.12
N ILE A 138 14.06 -9.74 -17.60
CA ILE A 138 12.83 -10.25 -17.01
C ILE A 138 11.78 -10.56 -18.09
N LEU A 139 11.88 -9.92 -19.23
CA LEU A 139 11.02 -10.18 -20.38
C LEU A 139 11.59 -11.33 -21.21
#